data_bcdfe9fe5864cf116bec2b022e798252
#
_entry.id   bcdfe9fe5864cf116bec2b022e798252
#
_cell.length_a   1.000
_cell.length_b   1.000
_cell.length_c   1.000
_cell.angle_alpha   90.00
_cell.angle_beta   90.00
_cell.angle_gamma   90.00
#
_symmetry.space_group_name_H-M   'P 1'
#
loop_
_entity.id
_entity.type
_entity.pdbx_description
1 polymer ?
#
loop_
_entity_poly.entity_id
_entity_poly.type
_entity_poly.pdbx_seq_one_letter_code
_entity_poly.pdbx_strand_id
1 'polypeptide(L)'
;LSDIKKLSFFMDEAKRMGIAVMGPDVNESIQRFSADAQGNIRFGLAAIKGVGEAAVKTLVEERKANGKVKDIYDFMERANLQVLNKKNLENLAMAGAFDNITGFSRSRFFTPADSRESDTTFLEQLIRYGSRVQTEKNSSQQSLFGGTDVVEIQMPEPPKVIEWSKLETLSREKEVVGIYLSSHPLDDYALLIRNFCTFSVSELQELSHLANREFVIAGIVTDVQNLMTKKGKPFGRFTLEDYNGSY
;
A
#
# COMPACT_ATOMS: atom_id res chain seq x y z
N LEU A 1 3.16 13.65 2.50
CA LEU A 1 1.84 14.15 2.09
C LEU A 1 1.30 15.07 3.17
N SER A 2 1.53 16.37 3.05
CA SER A 2 1.09 17.35 4.05
C SER A 2 -0.40 17.68 3.94
N ASP A 3 -1.07 17.26 2.87
CA ASP A 3 -2.49 17.60 2.65
C ASP A 3 -3.20 16.50 1.84
N ILE A 4 -3.72 15.49 2.57
CA ILE A 4 -4.45 14.36 1.99
C ILE A 4 -5.73 14.83 1.29
N LYS A 5 -6.41 15.88 1.80
CA LYS A 5 -7.63 16.41 1.19
C LYS A 5 -7.37 16.97 -0.21
N LYS A 6 -6.26 17.67 -0.39
CA LYS A 6 -5.86 18.14 -1.73
C LYS A 6 -5.50 16.99 -2.67
N LEU A 7 -4.87 15.94 -2.14
CA LEU A 7 -4.55 14.77 -2.96
C LEU A 7 -5.82 14.10 -3.48
N SER A 8 -6.80 13.80 -2.59
CA SER A 8 -8.09 13.26 -3.00
C SER A 8 -8.77 14.14 -4.05
N PHE A 9 -8.83 15.46 -3.81
CA PHE A 9 -9.41 16.40 -4.77
C PHE A 9 -8.76 16.31 -6.16
N PHE A 10 -7.42 16.32 -6.25
CA PHE A 10 -6.73 16.20 -7.53
C PHE A 10 -6.90 14.84 -8.21
N MET A 11 -7.03 13.77 -7.44
CA MET A 11 -7.31 12.44 -8.00
C MET A 11 -8.72 12.35 -8.57
N ASP A 12 -9.72 12.91 -7.89
CA ASP A 12 -11.09 12.98 -8.39
C ASP A 12 -11.17 13.82 -9.66
N GLU A 13 -10.45 14.93 -9.70
CA GLU A 13 -10.38 15.78 -10.89
C GLU A 13 -9.70 15.06 -12.06
N ALA A 14 -8.59 14.36 -11.82
CA ALA A 14 -7.94 13.54 -12.83
C ALA A 14 -8.90 12.48 -13.39
N LYS A 15 -9.63 11.79 -12.52
CA LYS A 15 -10.65 10.80 -12.91
C LYS A 15 -11.77 11.43 -13.75
N ARG A 16 -12.25 12.64 -13.38
CA ARG A 16 -13.26 13.39 -14.16
C ARG A 16 -12.75 13.78 -15.54
N MET A 17 -11.46 14.08 -15.66
CA MET A 17 -10.80 14.39 -16.93
C MET A 17 -10.48 13.14 -17.76
N GLY A 18 -10.79 11.94 -17.29
CA GLY A 18 -10.46 10.67 -17.96
C GLY A 18 -8.98 10.29 -17.84
N ILE A 19 -8.23 10.91 -16.91
CA ILE A 19 -6.83 10.60 -16.66
C ILE A 19 -6.76 9.51 -15.59
N ALA A 20 -6.19 8.36 -15.93
CA ALA A 20 -6.02 7.28 -14.97
C ALA A 20 -4.91 7.62 -13.95
N VAL A 21 -5.16 7.34 -12.68
CA VAL A 21 -4.13 7.40 -11.63
C VAL A 21 -3.70 5.98 -11.29
N MET A 22 -2.49 5.65 -11.71
CA MET A 22 -1.88 4.33 -11.56
C MET A 22 -1.22 4.21 -10.19
N GLY A 23 -1.36 3.05 -9.56
CA GLY A 23 -0.73 2.73 -8.28
C GLY A 23 0.79 2.81 -8.30
N PRO A 24 1.45 2.80 -7.12
CA PRO A 24 2.89 2.71 -7.03
C PRO A 24 3.39 1.38 -7.62
N ASP A 25 4.57 1.44 -8.24
CA ASP A 25 5.20 0.28 -8.87
C ASP A 25 6.73 0.44 -8.78
N VAL A 26 7.43 -0.55 -8.29
CA VAL A 26 8.89 -0.49 -8.13
C VAL A 26 9.62 -0.38 -9.47
N ASN A 27 9.01 -0.85 -10.55
CA ASN A 27 9.57 -0.79 -11.90
C ASN A 27 9.24 0.49 -12.67
N GLU A 28 8.15 1.19 -12.30
CA GLU A 28 7.67 2.36 -13.05
C GLU A 28 7.75 3.67 -12.26
N SER A 29 7.42 3.62 -10.97
CA SER A 29 7.34 4.83 -10.15
C SER A 29 8.71 5.45 -9.89
N ILE A 30 8.69 6.77 -9.81
CA ILE A 30 9.85 7.57 -9.35
C ILE A 30 9.54 8.16 -7.96
N GLN A 31 10.39 9.05 -7.48
CA GLN A 31 10.23 9.69 -6.18
C GLN A 31 8.90 10.42 -6.03
N ARG A 32 8.54 11.24 -7.02
CA ARG A 32 7.31 12.05 -7.05
C ARG A 32 6.30 11.46 -8.03
N PHE A 33 5.08 11.98 -8.00
CA PHE A 33 4.10 11.73 -9.05
C PHE A 33 4.69 12.10 -10.41
N SER A 34 4.40 11.30 -11.42
CA SER A 34 4.89 11.51 -12.78
C SER A 34 3.82 11.14 -13.80
N ALA A 35 3.87 11.75 -14.98
CA ALA A 35 3.07 11.30 -16.10
C ALA A 35 3.80 10.15 -16.82
N ASP A 36 3.06 9.13 -17.24
CA ASP A 36 3.56 8.09 -18.14
C ASP A 36 3.46 8.52 -19.61
N ALA A 37 3.92 7.67 -20.53
CA ALA A 37 3.89 7.96 -21.96
C ALA A 37 2.45 8.03 -22.53
N GLN A 38 1.47 7.49 -21.84
CA GLN A 38 0.05 7.50 -22.20
C GLN A 38 -0.70 8.71 -21.62
N GLY A 39 -0.03 9.54 -20.81
CA GLY A 39 -0.62 10.69 -20.15
C GLY A 39 -1.33 10.36 -18.83
N ASN A 40 -1.20 9.13 -18.30
CA ASN A 40 -1.72 8.78 -16.99
C ASN A 40 -0.79 9.28 -15.88
N ILE A 41 -1.31 9.45 -14.69
CA ILE A 41 -0.54 9.82 -13.51
C ILE A 41 -0.07 8.56 -12.80
N ARG A 42 1.24 8.42 -12.57
CA ARG A 42 1.84 7.35 -11.77
C ARG A 42 2.10 7.84 -10.36
N PHE A 43 1.68 7.07 -9.36
CA PHE A 43 1.91 7.37 -7.94
C PHE A 43 3.39 7.33 -7.58
N GLY A 44 3.89 8.36 -6.88
CA GLY A 44 5.29 8.45 -6.48
C GLY A 44 5.60 7.62 -5.24
N LEU A 45 6.73 6.90 -5.21
CA LEU A 45 7.10 6.03 -4.09
C LEU A 45 7.35 6.80 -2.78
N ALA A 46 7.86 8.04 -2.84
CA ALA A 46 8.07 8.84 -1.63
C ALA A 46 6.77 9.40 -1.02
N ALA A 47 5.64 9.24 -1.70
CA ALA A 47 4.33 9.57 -1.16
C ALA A 47 3.77 8.45 -0.25
N ILE A 48 4.36 7.26 -0.26
CA ILE A 48 4.00 6.16 0.63
C ILE A 48 4.55 6.47 2.03
N LYS A 49 3.70 6.37 3.04
CA LYS A 49 4.05 6.62 4.44
C LYS A 49 5.25 5.78 4.87
N GLY A 50 6.24 6.42 5.50
CA GLY A 50 7.43 5.74 5.99
C GLY A 50 8.43 5.31 4.92
N VAL A 51 8.18 5.55 3.63
CA VAL A 51 9.15 5.32 2.56
C VAL A 51 9.90 6.63 2.31
N GLY A 52 11.12 6.71 2.83
CA GLY A 52 11.95 7.92 2.75
C GLY A 52 12.50 8.19 1.36
N GLU A 53 12.78 9.47 1.06
CA GLU A 53 13.36 9.88 -0.22
C GLU A 53 14.68 9.19 -0.54
N ALA A 54 15.53 8.94 0.46
CA ALA A 54 16.80 8.23 0.29
C ALA A 54 16.59 6.79 -0.19
N ALA A 55 15.60 6.08 0.40
CA ALA A 55 15.24 4.72 0.00
C ALA A 55 14.74 4.68 -1.45
N VAL A 56 13.88 5.62 -1.82
CA VAL A 56 13.37 5.71 -3.20
C VAL A 56 14.48 6.04 -4.20
N LYS A 57 15.39 6.95 -3.82
CA LYS A 57 16.53 7.32 -4.67
C LYS A 57 17.38 6.11 -5.01
N THR A 58 17.73 5.28 -4.01
CA THR A 58 18.54 4.07 -4.25
C THR A 58 17.83 3.06 -5.16
N LEU A 59 16.49 2.90 -5.02
CA LEU A 59 15.70 2.04 -5.90
C LEU A 59 15.70 2.53 -7.36
N VAL A 60 15.50 3.84 -7.54
CA VAL A 60 15.45 4.43 -8.88
C VAL A 60 16.83 4.38 -9.55
N GLU A 61 17.90 4.63 -8.81
CA GLU A 61 19.28 4.57 -9.31
C GLU A 61 19.66 3.14 -9.69
N GLU A 62 19.34 2.16 -8.86
CA GLU A 62 19.57 0.75 -9.13
C GLU A 62 18.85 0.31 -10.40
N ARG A 63 17.55 0.62 -10.53
CA ARG A 63 16.76 0.33 -11.72
C ARG A 63 17.31 0.99 -12.99
N LYS A 64 17.82 2.22 -12.89
CA LYS A 64 18.45 2.91 -14.03
C LYS A 64 19.75 2.24 -14.49
N ALA A 65 20.51 1.71 -13.54
CA ALA A 65 21.79 1.06 -13.83
C ALA A 65 21.62 -0.36 -14.40
N ASN A 66 20.67 -1.14 -13.83
CA ASN A 66 20.55 -2.58 -14.07
C ASN A 66 19.22 -3.00 -14.72
N GLY A 67 18.36 -2.05 -15.07
CA GLY A 67 17.05 -2.31 -15.69
C GLY A 67 15.98 -2.72 -14.70
N LYS A 68 14.78 -3.03 -15.19
CA LYS A 68 13.64 -3.46 -14.39
C LYS A 68 13.93 -4.76 -13.66
N VAL A 69 13.40 -4.89 -12.45
CA VAL A 69 13.42 -6.15 -11.69
C VAL A 69 12.40 -7.12 -12.26
N LYS A 70 12.74 -8.41 -12.27
CA LYS A 70 11.93 -9.47 -12.88
C LYS A 70 10.84 -9.97 -11.93
N ASP A 71 11.22 -10.17 -10.68
CA ASP A 71 10.39 -10.72 -9.62
C ASP A 71 10.84 -10.19 -8.25
N ILE A 72 10.18 -10.65 -7.19
CA ILE A 72 10.47 -10.21 -5.83
C ILE A 72 11.85 -10.69 -5.34
N TYR A 73 12.35 -11.81 -5.83
CA TYR A 73 13.66 -12.35 -5.45
C TYR A 73 14.76 -11.50 -6.08
N ASP A 74 14.68 -11.23 -7.39
CA ASP A 74 15.58 -10.32 -8.09
C ASP A 74 15.59 -8.92 -7.44
N PHE A 75 14.41 -8.43 -7.00
CA PHE A 75 14.32 -7.20 -6.23
C PHE A 75 15.13 -7.29 -4.92
N MET A 76 14.95 -8.33 -4.11
CA MET A 76 15.65 -8.48 -2.83
C MET A 76 17.15 -8.69 -2.99
N GLU A 77 17.59 -9.30 -4.08
CA GLU A 77 19.01 -9.50 -4.39
C GLU A 77 19.72 -8.21 -4.80
N ARG A 78 18.98 -7.25 -5.37
CA ARG A 78 19.51 -6.01 -5.96
C ARG A 78 19.29 -4.79 -5.07
N ALA A 79 18.20 -4.76 -4.32
CA ALA A 79 17.83 -3.62 -3.48
C ALA A 79 18.83 -3.39 -2.34
N ASN A 80 19.14 -2.14 -2.05
CA ASN A 80 19.97 -1.80 -0.89
C ASN A 80 19.19 -1.99 0.42
N LEU A 81 19.27 -3.20 1.01
CA LEU A 81 18.55 -3.58 2.22
C LEU A 81 19.04 -2.88 3.50
N GLN A 82 20.16 -2.15 3.44
CA GLN A 82 20.61 -1.30 4.55
C GLN A 82 19.81 0.01 4.61
N VAL A 83 19.39 0.52 3.45
CA VAL A 83 18.59 1.75 3.32
C VAL A 83 17.10 1.43 3.31
N LEU A 84 16.71 0.36 2.62
CA LEU A 84 15.35 -0.17 2.58
C LEU A 84 15.13 -1.11 3.77
N ASN A 85 14.79 -0.54 4.92
CA ASN A 85 14.49 -1.32 6.11
C ASN A 85 13.17 -2.11 5.98
N LYS A 86 12.92 -3.03 6.92
CA LYS A 86 11.69 -3.85 6.97
C LYS A 86 10.43 -3.00 6.82
N LYS A 87 10.33 -1.86 7.54
CA LYS A 87 9.13 -1.01 7.52
C LYS A 87 8.90 -0.35 6.16
N ASN A 88 9.96 0.03 5.44
CA ASN A 88 9.83 0.52 4.07
C ASN A 88 9.24 -0.55 3.16
N LEU A 89 9.76 -1.79 3.24
CA LEU A 89 9.31 -2.91 2.42
C LEU A 89 7.87 -3.34 2.74
N GLU A 90 7.49 -3.36 4.02
CA GLU A 90 6.11 -3.58 4.45
C GLU A 90 5.16 -2.54 3.82
N ASN A 91 5.50 -1.27 3.91
CA ASN A 91 4.66 -0.19 3.40
C ASN A 91 4.60 -0.19 1.86
N LEU A 92 5.70 -0.54 1.17
CA LEU A 92 5.69 -0.78 -0.28
C LEU A 92 4.76 -1.94 -0.67
N ALA A 93 4.81 -3.05 0.08
CA ALA A 93 3.94 -4.20 -0.15
C ALA A 93 2.47 -3.86 0.09
N MET A 94 2.15 -3.17 1.21
CA MET A 94 0.78 -2.72 1.50
C MET A 94 0.24 -1.77 0.43
N ALA A 95 1.08 -0.88 -0.08
CA ALA A 95 0.72 0.06 -1.15
C ALA A 95 0.57 -0.59 -2.53
N GLY A 96 0.95 -1.87 -2.68
CA GLY A 96 0.88 -2.60 -3.95
C GLY A 96 2.05 -2.34 -4.89
N ALA A 97 3.16 -1.80 -4.41
CA ALA A 97 4.31 -1.47 -5.23
C ALA A 97 5.00 -2.70 -5.86
N PHE A 98 4.72 -3.90 -5.35
CA PHE A 98 5.25 -5.18 -5.84
C PHE A 98 4.26 -5.99 -6.69
N ASP A 99 3.01 -5.55 -6.83
CA ASP A 99 1.95 -6.36 -7.44
C ASP A 99 2.30 -6.87 -8.85
N ASN A 100 2.99 -6.07 -9.65
CA ASN A 100 3.39 -6.43 -11.02
C ASN A 100 4.61 -7.36 -11.11
N ILE A 101 5.31 -7.59 -10.01
CA ILE A 101 6.49 -8.48 -9.96
C ILE A 101 6.26 -9.71 -9.09
N THR A 102 5.07 -9.86 -8.52
CA THR A 102 4.68 -11.02 -7.71
C THR A 102 3.53 -11.76 -8.38
N GLY A 103 3.55 -13.08 -8.37
CA GLY A 103 2.44 -13.90 -8.83
C GLY A 103 1.45 -14.24 -7.70
N PHE A 104 1.42 -13.48 -6.60
CA PHE A 104 0.64 -13.77 -5.41
C PHE A 104 0.11 -12.51 -4.74
N SER A 105 -0.88 -12.68 -3.84
CA SER A 105 -1.54 -11.58 -3.13
C SER A 105 -0.65 -10.92 -2.06
N ARG A 106 -0.89 -9.64 -1.78
CA ARG A 106 -0.16 -8.85 -0.78
C ARG A 106 -0.17 -9.48 0.62
N SER A 107 -1.24 -10.21 0.98
CA SER A 107 -1.39 -10.90 2.27
C SER A 107 -0.24 -11.86 2.58
N ARG A 108 0.34 -12.51 1.55
CA ARG A 108 1.43 -13.48 1.74
C ARG A 108 2.68 -12.87 2.33
N PHE A 109 2.99 -11.61 2.04
CA PHE A 109 4.12 -10.91 2.65
C PHE A 109 4.05 -10.86 4.17
N PHE A 110 2.83 -10.79 4.72
CA PHE A 110 2.56 -10.60 6.15
C PHE A 110 2.21 -11.90 6.89
N THR A 111 2.18 -13.01 6.18
CA THR A 111 1.85 -14.32 6.75
C THR A 111 3.12 -14.96 7.31
N PRO A 112 3.05 -15.62 8.48
CA PRO A 112 4.13 -16.46 8.97
C PRO A 112 4.46 -17.56 7.94
N ALA A 113 5.72 -17.74 7.64
CA ALA A 113 6.14 -18.66 6.59
C ALA A 113 6.05 -20.14 6.98
N ASP A 114 6.15 -20.43 8.28
CA ASP A 114 5.92 -21.77 8.82
C ASP A 114 5.15 -21.68 10.14
N SER A 115 4.09 -22.47 10.27
CA SER A 115 3.25 -22.53 11.47
C SER A 115 3.93 -23.16 12.69
N ARG A 116 5.15 -23.68 12.53
CA ARG A 116 5.82 -24.51 13.55
C ARG A 116 6.97 -23.84 14.30
N GLU A 117 7.61 -22.81 13.78
CA GLU A 117 8.89 -22.38 14.36
C GLU A 117 9.09 -20.88 14.58
N SER A 118 8.35 -19.99 13.96
CA SER A 118 8.58 -18.55 14.25
C SER A 118 7.44 -17.65 13.77
N ASP A 119 7.22 -16.56 14.50
CA ASP A 119 6.42 -15.39 14.07
C ASP A 119 7.07 -14.63 12.88
N THR A 120 8.05 -15.26 12.19
CA THR A 120 8.77 -14.65 11.07
C THR A 120 7.90 -14.65 9.83
N THR A 121 7.57 -13.47 9.33
CA THR A 121 6.77 -13.31 8.12
C THR A 121 7.55 -13.69 6.86
N PHE A 122 6.82 -14.00 5.78
CA PHE A 122 7.45 -14.28 4.48
C PHE A 122 8.31 -13.11 3.99
N LEU A 123 7.89 -11.87 4.24
CA LEU A 123 8.71 -10.69 3.90
C LEU A 123 10.05 -10.70 4.65
N GLU A 124 10.07 -11.08 5.93
CA GLU A 124 11.32 -11.19 6.69
C GLU A 124 12.23 -12.30 6.16
N GLN A 125 11.65 -13.40 5.67
CA GLN A 125 12.43 -14.44 5.01
C GLN A 125 13.03 -13.94 3.70
N LEU A 126 12.27 -13.18 2.90
CA LEU A 126 12.79 -12.54 1.68
C LEU A 126 13.94 -11.58 1.98
N ILE A 127 13.83 -10.78 3.04
CA ILE A 127 14.91 -9.87 3.48
C ILE A 127 16.17 -10.67 3.87
N ARG A 128 16.01 -11.75 4.64
CA ARG A 128 17.14 -12.63 5.02
C ARG A 128 17.77 -13.28 3.80
N TYR A 129 16.96 -13.76 2.87
CA TYR A 129 17.42 -14.32 1.59
C TYR A 129 18.27 -13.30 0.83
N GLY A 130 17.73 -12.12 0.54
CA GLY A 130 18.44 -11.08 -0.19
C GLY A 130 19.74 -10.64 0.50
N SER A 131 19.74 -10.50 1.83
CA SER A 131 20.93 -10.16 2.60
C SER A 131 22.03 -11.24 2.50
N ARG A 132 21.67 -12.51 2.53
CA ARG A 132 22.63 -13.62 2.36
C ARG A 132 23.24 -13.62 0.96
N VAL A 133 22.40 -13.51 -0.08
CA VAL A 133 22.87 -13.47 -1.48
C VAL A 133 23.83 -12.29 -1.70
N GLN A 134 23.50 -11.10 -1.18
CA GLN A 134 24.36 -9.92 -1.29
C GLN A 134 25.69 -10.12 -0.55
N THR A 135 25.67 -10.73 0.63
CA THR A 135 26.89 -11.00 1.41
C THR A 135 27.79 -11.99 0.66
N GLU A 136 27.24 -13.05 0.07
CA GLU A 136 28.02 -14.01 -0.70
C GLU A 136 28.60 -13.42 -1.99
N LYS A 137 27.82 -12.62 -2.71
CA LYS A 137 28.31 -11.90 -3.91
C LYS A 137 29.50 -11.00 -3.56
N ASN A 138 29.44 -10.30 -2.42
CA ASN A 138 30.52 -9.42 -1.96
C ASN A 138 31.76 -10.21 -1.47
N SER A 139 31.57 -11.34 -0.76
CA SER A 139 32.68 -12.16 -0.29
C SER A 139 33.37 -12.91 -1.44
N SER A 140 32.64 -13.38 -2.43
CA SER A 140 33.18 -14.03 -3.63
C SER A 140 34.02 -13.08 -4.48
N GLN A 141 33.70 -11.78 -4.52
CA GLN A 141 34.50 -10.75 -5.17
C GLN A 141 35.83 -10.49 -4.44
N GLN A 142 35.89 -10.72 -3.13
CA GLN A 142 37.12 -10.55 -2.33
C GLN A 142 38.01 -11.80 -2.33
N SER A 143 37.45 -12.98 -2.60
CA SER A 143 38.19 -14.25 -2.60
C SER A 143 38.63 -14.65 -4.02
N LEU A 144 39.70 -14.05 -4.51
CA LEU A 144 40.37 -14.47 -5.76
C LEU A 144 41.14 -15.79 -5.62
N PHE A 145 41.21 -16.36 -4.41
CA PHE A 145 41.94 -17.59 -4.10
C PHE A 145 41.19 -18.45 -3.08
N GLY A 146 40.55 -19.49 -3.53
CA GLY A 146 40.09 -20.59 -2.67
C GLY A 146 38.69 -21.04 -2.99
N GLY A 147 38.59 -22.31 -3.38
CA GLY A 147 37.33 -23.01 -3.56
C GLY A 147 36.51 -22.98 -2.30
N THR A 148 35.42 -22.26 -2.35
CA THR A 148 34.39 -22.30 -1.34
C THR A 148 33.26 -23.15 -1.89
N ASP A 149 32.80 -24.10 -1.10
CA ASP A 149 31.55 -24.79 -1.34
C ASP A 149 30.46 -23.71 -1.54
N VAL A 150 29.89 -23.66 -2.74
CA VAL A 150 28.78 -22.81 -3.04
C VAL A 150 27.61 -23.29 -2.20
N VAL A 151 27.38 -22.66 -1.07
CA VAL A 151 26.18 -22.91 -0.26
C VAL A 151 24.99 -22.46 -1.08
N GLU A 152 24.22 -23.40 -1.58
CA GLU A 152 23.00 -23.13 -2.33
C GLU A 152 22.01 -22.42 -1.40
N ILE A 153 21.81 -21.11 -1.60
CA ILE A 153 20.85 -20.32 -0.83
C ILE A 153 19.46 -20.62 -1.38
N GLN A 154 18.68 -21.36 -0.61
CA GLN A 154 17.31 -21.68 -0.98
C GLN A 154 16.44 -20.40 -1.00
N MET A 155 15.67 -20.23 -2.08
CA MET A 155 14.64 -19.21 -2.18
C MET A 155 13.47 -19.57 -1.25
N PRO A 156 12.99 -18.64 -0.41
CA PRO A 156 11.82 -18.91 0.42
C PRO A 156 10.56 -19.01 -0.45
N GLU A 157 9.74 -20.03 -0.19
CA GLU A 157 8.48 -20.22 -0.92
C GLU A 157 7.35 -19.37 -0.31
N PRO A 158 6.49 -18.78 -1.15
CA PRO A 158 5.32 -18.02 -0.66
C PRO A 158 4.39 -18.94 0.14
N PRO A 159 4.01 -18.58 1.38
CA PRO A 159 3.14 -19.41 2.21
C PRO A 159 1.75 -19.53 1.62
N LYS A 160 1.06 -20.63 1.89
CA LYS A 160 -0.36 -20.75 1.64
C LYS A 160 -1.13 -19.93 2.70
N VAL A 161 -2.01 -19.05 2.28
CA VAL A 161 -2.71 -18.13 3.18
C VAL A 161 -4.15 -17.93 2.73
N ILE A 162 -5.02 -17.59 3.69
CA ILE A 162 -6.33 -17.00 3.38
C ILE A 162 -6.07 -15.55 2.94
N GLU A 163 -6.44 -15.25 1.72
CA GLU A 163 -6.22 -13.91 1.17
C GLU A 163 -7.08 -12.88 1.90
N TRP A 164 -6.56 -11.66 2.01
CA TRP A 164 -7.34 -10.56 2.56
C TRP A 164 -8.57 -10.32 1.71
N SER A 165 -9.66 -9.96 2.35
CA SER A 165 -10.83 -9.46 1.65
C SER A 165 -10.47 -8.19 0.86
N LYS A 166 -11.26 -7.87 -0.17
CA LYS A 166 -11.11 -6.61 -0.92
C LYS A 166 -11.09 -5.40 0.01
N LEU A 167 -12.01 -5.36 0.98
CA LEU A 167 -12.10 -4.27 1.95
C LEU A 167 -10.84 -4.18 2.83
N GLU A 168 -10.32 -5.30 3.29
CA GLU A 168 -9.10 -5.33 4.09
C GLU A 168 -7.88 -4.85 3.28
N THR A 169 -7.75 -5.31 2.04
CA THR A 169 -6.68 -4.86 1.12
C THR A 169 -6.71 -3.35 0.93
N LEU A 170 -7.90 -2.79 0.65
CA LEU A 170 -8.10 -1.36 0.47
C LEU A 170 -7.86 -0.55 1.75
N SER A 171 -8.25 -1.08 2.92
CA SER A 171 -8.00 -0.44 4.21
C SER A 171 -6.51 -0.36 4.51
N ARG A 172 -5.75 -1.44 4.27
CA ARG A 172 -4.29 -1.47 4.45
C ARG A 172 -3.56 -0.58 3.45
N GLU A 173 -4.03 -0.52 2.19
CA GLU A 173 -3.53 0.41 1.19
C GLU A 173 -3.72 1.86 1.65
N LYS A 174 -4.94 2.21 2.10
CA LYS A 174 -5.24 3.55 2.61
C LYS A 174 -4.39 3.93 3.82
N GLU A 175 -4.07 3.00 4.71
CA GLU A 175 -3.23 3.27 5.89
C GLU A 175 -1.87 3.84 5.49
N VAL A 176 -1.28 3.37 4.39
CA VAL A 176 0.07 3.76 3.94
C VAL A 176 0.07 4.78 2.82
N VAL A 177 -0.98 4.86 2.02
CA VAL A 177 -1.12 5.81 0.91
C VAL A 177 -1.91 7.05 1.31
N GLY A 178 -2.82 6.91 2.30
CA GLY A 178 -3.68 7.97 2.82
C GLY A 178 -5.03 8.07 2.11
N ILE A 179 -5.20 7.40 0.98
CA ILE A 179 -6.42 7.36 0.16
C ILE A 179 -6.65 5.94 -0.39
N TYR A 180 -7.85 5.65 -0.83
CA TYR A 180 -8.15 4.47 -1.62
C TYR A 180 -7.65 4.69 -3.06
N LEU A 181 -6.65 3.94 -3.48
CA LEU A 181 -5.99 4.13 -4.77
C LEU A 181 -6.44 3.12 -5.81
N SER A 182 -6.47 1.84 -5.45
CA SER A 182 -6.80 0.75 -6.38
C SER A 182 -8.28 0.73 -6.76
N SER A 183 -9.17 0.93 -5.79
CA SER A 183 -10.63 1.10 -5.97
C SER A 183 -11.24 1.64 -4.69
N HIS A 184 -12.44 2.21 -4.76
CA HIS A 184 -13.16 2.63 -3.55
C HIS A 184 -13.98 1.46 -3.00
N PRO A 185 -14.05 1.23 -1.66
CA PRO A 185 -14.85 0.15 -1.09
C PRO A 185 -16.34 0.22 -1.43
N LEU A 186 -16.87 1.41 -1.72
CA LEU A 186 -18.26 1.61 -2.13
C LEU A 186 -18.51 1.38 -3.62
N ASP A 187 -17.48 1.08 -4.44
CA ASP A 187 -17.66 0.90 -5.88
C ASP A 187 -18.65 -0.24 -6.23
N ASP A 188 -18.65 -1.31 -5.44
CA ASP A 188 -19.59 -2.42 -5.59
C ASP A 188 -21.05 -2.02 -5.31
N TYR A 189 -21.26 -0.92 -4.59
CA TYR A 189 -22.55 -0.35 -4.22
C TYR A 189 -22.91 0.93 -4.98
N ALA A 190 -22.06 1.35 -5.94
CA ALA A 190 -22.20 2.65 -6.63
C ALA A 190 -23.61 2.85 -7.24
N LEU A 191 -24.20 1.80 -7.83
CA LEU A 191 -25.53 1.86 -8.41
C LEU A 191 -26.62 2.11 -7.35
N LEU A 192 -26.52 1.43 -6.20
CA LEU A 192 -27.45 1.60 -5.09
C LEU A 192 -27.33 2.99 -4.48
N ILE A 193 -26.11 3.45 -4.25
CA ILE A 193 -25.85 4.77 -3.71
C ILE A 193 -26.43 5.86 -4.62
N ARG A 194 -26.15 5.76 -5.92
CA ARG A 194 -26.65 6.74 -6.91
C ARG A 194 -28.19 6.82 -6.95
N ASN A 195 -28.88 5.69 -6.78
CA ASN A 195 -30.34 5.64 -6.98
C ASN A 195 -31.13 5.84 -5.66
N PHE A 196 -30.56 5.53 -4.51
CA PHE A 196 -31.29 5.54 -3.25
C PHE A 196 -30.78 6.56 -2.23
N CYS A 197 -29.53 7.02 -2.33
CA CYS A 197 -29.02 8.05 -1.44
C CYS A 197 -29.40 9.42 -1.95
N THR A 198 -29.88 10.27 -1.05
CA THR A 198 -30.31 11.62 -1.36
C THR A 198 -29.28 12.67 -0.95
N PHE A 199 -28.32 12.28 -0.10
CA PHE A 199 -27.27 13.12 0.44
C PHE A 199 -25.93 12.40 0.49
N SER A 200 -24.86 13.17 0.38
CA SER A 200 -23.51 12.70 0.65
C SER A 200 -23.13 12.96 2.11
N VAL A 201 -22.15 12.22 2.60
CA VAL A 201 -21.62 12.38 3.97
C VAL A 201 -21.02 13.78 4.19
N SER A 202 -20.42 14.37 3.15
CA SER A 202 -19.84 15.72 3.22
C SER A 202 -20.89 16.81 3.50
N GLU A 203 -22.14 16.63 3.05
CA GLU A 203 -23.23 17.59 3.27
C GLU A 203 -23.70 17.63 4.73
N LEU A 204 -23.35 16.60 5.54
CA LEU A 204 -23.64 16.59 6.97
C LEU A 204 -22.81 17.63 7.76
N GLN A 205 -21.80 18.22 7.17
CA GLN A 205 -21.02 19.29 7.82
C GLN A 205 -21.83 20.57 8.03
N GLU A 206 -22.89 20.79 7.23
CA GLU A 206 -23.76 21.96 7.31
C GLU A 206 -25.17 21.56 7.78
N LEU A 207 -25.31 21.18 9.04
CA LEU A 207 -26.56 20.67 9.61
C LEU A 207 -27.72 21.65 9.62
N SER A 208 -27.44 22.97 9.48
CA SER A 208 -28.48 24.05 9.51
C SER A 208 -29.55 23.86 8.42
N HIS A 209 -29.19 23.30 7.30
CA HIS A 209 -30.08 23.07 6.16
C HIS A 209 -30.85 21.74 6.23
N LEU A 210 -30.50 20.87 7.19
CA LEU A 210 -31.06 19.52 7.32
C LEU A 210 -32.17 19.42 8.36
N ALA A 211 -32.48 20.51 9.08
CA ALA A 211 -33.52 20.49 10.11
C ALA A 211 -34.86 20.05 9.53
N ASN A 212 -35.49 19.05 10.16
CA ASN A 212 -36.78 18.46 9.79
C ASN A 212 -36.84 17.82 8.37
N ARG A 213 -35.71 17.37 7.84
CA ARG A 213 -35.65 16.63 6.58
C ARG A 213 -35.27 15.17 6.84
N GLU A 214 -35.92 14.27 6.12
CA GLU A 214 -35.49 12.89 6.02
C GLU A 214 -34.48 12.76 4.87
N PHE A 215 -33.37 12.09 5.10
CA PHE A 215 -32.37 11.83 4.10
C PHE A 215 -31.82 10.40 4.22
N VAL A 216 -31.37 9.88 3.09
CA VAL A 216 -30.74 8.57 3.00
C VAL A 216 -29.29 8.78 2.61
N ILE A 217 -28.39 8.28 3.42
CA ILE A 217 -26.95 8.32 3.18
C ILE A 217 -26.41 6.89 3.21
N ALA A 218 -25.32 6.67 2.50
CA ALA A 218 -24.53 5.45 2.59
C ALA A 218 -23.06 5.79 2.76
N GLY A 219 -22.37 4.98 3.52
CA GLY A 219 -20.95 5.14 3.75
C GLY A 219 -20.37 3.92 4.44
N ILE A 220 -19.06 3.91 4.58
CA ILE A 220 -18.31 2.91 5.32
C ILE A 220 -18.10 3.45 6.74
N VAL A 221 -18.39 2.60 7.71
CA VAL A 221 -18.10 2.93 9.10
C VAL A 221 -16.61 2.73 9.36
N THR A 222 -15.98 3.83 9.75
CA THR A 222 -14.57 3.86 10.16
C THR A 222 -14.45 4.43 11.58
N ASP A 223 -13.33 4.19 12.24
CA ASP A 223 -13.01 4.74 13.57
C ASP A 223 -14.16 4.59 14.59
N VAL A 224 -14.52 3.36 14.94
CA VAL A 224 -15.55 3.07 15.94
C VAL A 224 -14.97 3.20 17.36
N GLN A 225 -15.61 4.03 18.19
CA GLN A 225 -15.20 4.28 19.57
C GLN A 225 -16.35 4.02 20.54
N ASN A 226 -16.10 3.24 21.58
CA ASN A 226 -17.01 3.07 22.71
C ASN A 226 -16.59 4.02 23.83
N LEU A 227 -17.49 4.94 24.17
CA LEU A 227 -17.23 6.03 25.11
C LEU A 227 -18.25 5.98 26.27
N MET A 228 -17.92 6.68 27.34
CA MET A 228 -18.81 6.87 28.50
C MET A 228 -19.13 8.34 28.67
N THR A 229 -20.40 8.65 28.89
CA THR A 229 -20.80 10.02 29.25
C THR A 229 -20.31 10.36 30.67
N LYS A 230 -20.25 11.65 31.02
CA LYS A 230 -19.94 12.11 32.40
C LYS A 230 -20.88 11.54 33.45
N LYS A 231 -22.08 11.06 33.08
CA LYS A 231 -23.07 10.43 33.95
C LYS A 231 -22.96 8.89 33.97
N GLY A 232 -21.88 8.29 33.42
CA GLY A 232 -21.67 6.85 33.40
C GLY A 232 -22.53 6.08 32.40
N LYS A 233 -23.19 6.73 31.44
CA LYS A 233 -23.95 6.02 30.40
C LYS A 233 -23.01 5.73 29.18
N PRO A 234 -23.00 4.47 28.69
CA PRO A 234 -22.21 4.12 27.50
C PRO A 234 -22.85 4.71 26.25
N PHE A 235 -22.01 5.13 25.28
CA PHE A 235 -22.43 5.52 23.94
C PHE A 235 -21.34 5.17 22.92
N GLY A 236 -21.75 4.92 21.67
CA GLY A 236 -20.84 4.70 20.55
C GLY A 236 -20.68 5.95 19.71
N ARG A 237 -19.47 6.16 19.21
CA ARG A 237 -19.15 7.12 18.15
C ARG A 237 -18.48 6.37 17.02
N PHE A 238 -18.83 6.69 15.80
CA PHE A 238 -18.15 6.19 14.61
C PHE A 238 -18.01 7.31 13.58
N THR A 239 -17.07 7.16 12.71
CA THR A 239 -16.91 8.00 11.53
C THR A 239 -17.54 7.29 10.35
N LEU A 240 -18.39 7.97 9.60
CA LEU A 240 -18.96 7.51 8.34
C LEU A 240 -18.18 8.16 7.18
N GLU A 241 -17.78 7.38 6.21
CA GLU A 241 -17.00 7.84 5.05
C GLU A 241 -17.66 7.42 3.75
N ASP A 242 -17.80 8.34 2.80
CA ASP A 242 -18.25 8.09 1.44
C ASP A 242 -17.19 8.54 0.40
N TYR A 243 -17.57 8.64 -0.88
CA TYR A 243 -16.68 9.11 -1.94
C TYR A 243 -16.21 10.57 -1.75
N ASN A 244 -16.99 11.40 -1.03
CA ASN A 244 -16.81 12.85 -0.95
C ASN A 244 -16.15 13.28 0.36
N GLY A 245 -16.05 12.38 1.34
CA GLY A 245 -15.42 12.68 2.62
C GLY A 245 -15.93 11.86 3.79
N SER A 246 -15.61 12.34 4.98
CA SER A 246 -15.95 11.67 6.25
C SER A 246 -16.62 12.63 7.22
N TYR A 247 -17.50 12.08 8.07
CA TYR A 247 -18.23 12.80 9.13
C TYR A 247 -18.27 11.97 10.42
#